data_687411ae1e0ba5d7f1022bde247498b2
#
_entry.id   687411ae1e0ba5d7f1022bde247498b2
#
_cell.length_a   1.000
_cell.length_b   1.000
_cell.length_c   1.000
_cell.angle_alpha   90.00
_cell.angle_beta   90.00
_cell.angle_gamma   90.00
#
_symmetry.space_group_name_H-M   'P 1'
#
loop_
_entity.id
_entity.type
_entity.pdbx_description
1 polymer ?
#
loop_
_entity_poly.entity_id
_entity_poly.type
_entity_poly.pdbx_seq_one_letter_code
_entity_poly.pdbx_strand_id
1 'polypeptide(L)'
;MKKAKNPAAATVSNVPGGAETEHEYGMETLAIHAGARPDPVTGARSTPIFQTTAFVFDDAEHAAELFNLQTFGFIYSRLTNPTVAVLEERIAALEGGRGALAAASGHAAQFLIGVTLLESGDEFIASRNL
;
A
#
# COMPACT_ATOMS: atom_id res chain seq x y z
N MET A 1 6.35 -31.34 -18.11
CA MET A 1 5.99 -29.94 -18.39
C MET A 1 6.11 -29.18 -17.08
N LYS A 2 7.10 -28.28 -16.93
CA LYS A 2 7.21 -27.40 -15.76
C LYS A 2 6.13 -26.30 -15.90
N LYS A 3 5.18 -26.21 -14.94
CA LYS A 3 4.24 -25.11 -14.86
C LYS A 3 5.04 -23.80 -14.72
N ALA A 4 4.77 -22.84 -15.58
CA ALA A 4 5.32 -21.49 -15.46
C ALA A 4 4.89 -20.90 -14.11
N LYS A 5 5.87 -20.37 -13.34
CA LYS A 5 5.61 -19.67 -12.09
C LYS A 5 4.76 -18.44 -12.39
N ASN A 6 3.62 -18.29 -11.71
CA ASN A 6 2.77 -17.11 -11.83
C ASN A 6 3.54 -15.91 -11.23
N PRO A 7 3.85 -14.84 -12.00
CA PRO A 7 4.59 -13.69 -11.49
C PRO A 7 3.81 -12.84 -10.46
N ALA A 8 2.53 -13.11 -10.25
CA ALA A 8 1.65 -12.34 -9.36
C ALA A 8 1.44 -12.99 -7.97
N ALA A 9 2.29 -13.95 -7.57
CA ALA A 9 2.20 -14.56 -6.24
C ALA A 9 2.85 -13.63 -5.20
N ALA A 10 2.04 -12.84 -4.50
CA ALA A 10 2.49 -12.07 -3.35
C ALA A 10 2.47 -12.94 -2.10
N THR A 11 3.59 -12.99 -1.38
CA THR A 11 3.69 -13.62 -0.06
C THR A 11 3.17 -12.64 1.00
N VAL A 12 2.08 -12.99 1.65
CA VAL A 12 1.60 -12.25 2.82
C VAL A 12 2.24 -12.86 4.06
N SER A 13 3.33 -12.25 4.55
CA SER A 13 3.90 -12.56 5.85
C SER A 13 3.12 -11.80 6.93
N ASN A 14 2.49 -12.49 7.83
CA ASN A 14 2.26 -12.23 9.25
C ASN A 14 0.88 -12.67 9.75
N VAL A 15 0.86 -13.90 10.27
CA VAL A 15 -0.03 -14.26 11.37
C VAL A 15 0.87 -14.51 12.58
N PRO A 16 0.74 -13.78 13.69
CA PRO A 16 1.53 -14.04 14.89
C PRO A 16 1.25 -15.47 15.40
N GLY A 17 2.27 -16.33 15.44
CA GLY A 17 2.22 -17.65 16.08
C GLY A 17 2.04 -18.88 15.19
N GLY A 18 2.03 -18.74 13.86
CA GLY A 18 2.01 -19.87 12.93
C GLY A 18 3.39 -20.10 12.30
N ALA A 19 3.76 -21.35 12.04
CA ALA A 19 4.92 -21.68 11.22
C ALA A 19 4.79 -20.97 9.86
N GLU A 20 5.88 -20.30 9.41
CA GLU A 20 5.95 -19.64 8.10
C GLU A 20 5.83 -20.69 6.98
N THR A 21 4.61 -20.97 6.57
CA THR A 21 4.36 -21.62 5.30
C THR A 21 4.18 -20.50 4.27
N GLU A 22 5.11 -20.36 3.34
CA GLU A 22 4.91 -19.54 2.15
C GLU A 22 3.68 -20.05 1.39
N HIS A 23 2.53 -19.43 1.63
CA HIS A 23 1.30 -19.78 0.95
C HIS A 23 1.11 -18.80 -0.21
N GLU A 24 1.25 -19.29 -1.43
CA GLU A 24 0.90 -18.51 -2.62
C GLU A 24 -0.63 -18.43 -2.74
N TYR A 25 -1.21 -17.25 -2.50
CA TYR A 25 -2.64 -17.03 -2.68
C TYR A 25 -2.97 -16.74 -4.14
N GLY A 26 -4.12 -17.24 -4.62
CA GLY A 26 -4.65 -16.88 -5.93
C GLY A 26 -5.16 -15.44 -5.99
N MET A 27 -5.31 -14.92 -7.22
CA MET A 27 -5.72 -13.54 -7.48
C MET A 27 -7.05 -13.18 -6.79
N GLU A 28 -8.01 -14.09 -6.78
CA GLU A 28 -9.32 -13.87 -6.13
C GLU A 28 -9.18 -13.68 -4.62
N THR A 29 -8.30 -14.45 -3.99
CA THR A 29 -8.02 -14.33 -2.55
C THR A 29 -7.31 -13.01 -2.25
N LEU A 30 -6.32 -12.64 -3.06
CA LEU A 30 -5.61 -11.36 -2.92
C LEU A 30 -6.55 -10.17 -3.12
N ALA A 31 -7.44 -10.22 -4.11
CA ALA A 31 -8.39 -9.15 -4.39
C ALA A 31 -9.33 -8.86 -3.21
N ILE A 32 -9.62 -9.86 -2.38
CA ILE A 32 -10.52 -9.73 -1.23
C ILE A 32 -9.75 -9.43 0.06
N HIS A 33 -8.63 -10.09 0.28
CA HIS A 33 -7.98 -10.18 1.59
C HIS A 33 -6.67 -9.42 1.72
N ALA A 34 -5.94 -9.15 0.63
CA ALA A 34 -4.65 -8.47 0.72
C ALA A 34 -4.80 -7.07 1.35
N GLY A 35 -3.88 -6.73 2.23
CA GLY A 35 -3.88 -5.47 3.00
C GLY A 35 -4.96 -5.38 4.09
N ALA A 36 -5.99 -6.23 4.07
CA ALA A 36 -7.06 -6.18 5.05
C ALA A 36 -6.73 -7.02 6.29
N ARG A 37 -6.68 -6.35 7.45
CA ARG A 37 -6.54 -6.99 8.76
C ARG A 37 -7.77 -6.67 9.60
N PRO A 38 -8.21 -7.57 10.49
CA PRO A 38 -9.24 -7.22 11.45
C PRO A 38 -8.82 -6.01 12.29
N ASP A 39 -9.75 -5.09 12.53
CA ASP A 39 -9.48 -3.94 13.38
C ASP A 39 -9.09 -4.41 14.79
N PRO A 40 -7.96 -3.96 15.35
CA PRO A 40 -7.44 -4.50 16.61
C PRO A 40 -8.28 -4.12 17.82
N VAL A 41 -9.12 -3.08 17.73
CA VAL A 41 -9.96 -2.60 18.83
C VAL A 41 -11.33 -3.27 18.82
N THR A 42 -11.97 -3.32 17.67
CA THR A 42 -13.34 -3.79 17.52
C THR A 42 -13.46 -5.21 16.96
N GLY A 43 -12.38 -5.73 16.36
CA GLY A 43 -12.40 -6.99 15.62
C GLY A 43 -13.14 -6.90 14.29
N ALA A 44 -13.50 -5.72 13.83
CA ALA A 44 -14.21 -5.53 12.57
C ALA A 44 -13.43 -6.14 11.40
N ARG A 45 -14.10 -6.99 10.62
CA ARG A 45 -13.48 -7.68 9.48
C ARG A 45 -13.32 -6.77 8.27
N SER A 46 -14.30 -5.91 8.05
CA SER A 46 -14.24 -4.90 6.99
C SER A 46 -13.36 -3.74 7.42
N THR A 47 -12.56 -3.20 6.51
CA THR A 47 -11.71 -2.04 6.79
C THR A 47 -12.58 -0.85 7.20
N PRO A 48 -12.38 -0.27 8.40
CA PRO A 48 -13.06 0.95 8.81
C PRO A 48 -12.76 2.12 7.87
N ILE A 49 -13.71 3.03 7.71
CA ILE A 49 -13.52 4.26 6.94
C ILE A 49 -13.06 5.36 7.90
N PHE A 50 -11.78 5.71 7.82
CA PHE A 50 -11.18 6.75 8.64
C PHE A 50 -11.33 8.12 7.97
N GLN A 51 -12.36 8.88 8.35
CA GLN A 51 -12.64 10.24 7.84
C GLN A 51 -11.99 11.34 8.68
N THR A 52 -10.93 11.01 9.39
CA THR A 52 -10.18 11.99 10.18
C THR A 52 -9.15 12.72 9.34
N THR A 53 -8.84 13.95 9.71
CA THR A 53 -7.77 14.74 9.09
C THR A 53 -6.41 14.40 9.65
N ALA A 54 -6.31 14.24 10.98
CA ALA A 54 -5.06 14.02 11.70
C ALA A 54 -5.19 12.91 12.73
N PHE A 55 -4.06 12.39 13.15
CA PHE A 55 -3.94 11.33 14.16
C PHE A 55 -3.16 11.89 15.36
N VAL A 56 -3.45 11.37 16.55
CA VAL A 56 -2.75 11.78 17.78
C VAL A 56 -1.43 10.99 17.91
N PHE A 57 -0.48 11.59 18.58
CA PHE A 57 0.79 10.97 18.95
C PHE A 57 0.77 10.62 20.44
N ASP A 58 1.53 9.61 20.82
CA ASP A 58 1.65 9.21 22.23
C ASP A 58 2.40 10.29 23.02
N ASP A 59 3.47 10.83 22.41
CA ASP A 59 4.29 11.91 22.97
C ASP A 59 5.07 12.66 21.85
N ALA A 60 5.93 13.60 22.25
CA ALA A 60 6.73 14.40 21.33
C ALA A 60 7.84 13.59 20.64
N GLU A 61 8.36 12.54 21.29
CA GLU A 61 9.40 11.68 20.72
C GLU A 61 8.80 10.80 19.62
N HIS A 62 7.66 10.17 19.87
CA HIS A 62 6.89 9.43 18.87
C HIS A 62 6.54 10.30 17.65
N ALA A 63 6.12 11.55 17.88
CA ALA A 63 5.88 12.48 16.78
C ALA A 63 7.14 12.72 15.95
N ALA A 64 8.29 12.97 16.61
CA ALA A 64 9.56 13.21 15.92
C ALA A 64 10.01 11.99 15.09
N GLU A 65 9.85 10.78 15.61
CA GLU A 65 10.17 9.55 14.89
C GLU A 65 9.33 9.37 13.63
N LEU A 66 8.02 9.64 13.71
CA LEU A 66 7.12 9.59 12.56
C LEU A 66 7.48 10.61 11.49
N PHE A 67 7.74 11.87 11.87
CA PHE A 67 8.13 12.92 10.92
C PHE A 67 9.52 12.69 10.31
N ASN A 68 10.42 12.04 11.03
CA ASN A 68 11.75 11.66 10.54
C ASN A 68 11.75 10.31 9.78
N LEU A 69 10.58 9.68 9.57
CA LEU A 69 10.42 8.40 8.90
C LEU A 69 11.21 7.24 9.54
N GLN A 70 11.43 7.32 10.86
CA GLN A 70 12.12 6.31 11.63
C GLN A 70 11.20 5.19 12.10
N THR A 71 9.89 5.48 12.17
CA THR A 71 8.84 4.51 12.47
C THR A 71 7.67 4.68 11.51
N PHE A 72 6.84 3.63 11.38
CA PHE A 72 5.63 3.67 10.56
C PHE A 72 4.42 4.08 11.42
N GLY A 73 3.58 4.96 10.88
CA GLY A 73 2.34 5.37 11.51
C GLY A 73 1.59 6.41 10.69
N PHE A 74 0.46 6.82 11.25
CA PHE A 74 -0.42 7.79 10.61
C PHE A 74 -0.26 9.15 11.27
N ILE A 75 -0.03 10.18 10.48
CA ILE A 75 0.17 11.55 10.92
C ILE A 75 -1.01 12.41 10.46
N TYR A 76 -1.27 12.39 9.17
CA TYR A 76 -2.23 13.25 8.50
C TYR A 76 -2.78 12.55 7.27
N SER A 77 -4.10 12.53 7.08
CA SER A 77 -4.77 11.70 6.06
C SER A 77 -4.38 12.01 4.61
N ARG A 78 -3.84 13.20 4.31
CA ARG A 78 -3.30 13.50 2.98
C ARG A 78 -1.99 12.77 2.71
N LEU A 79 -1.20 12.47 3.75
CA LEU A 79 0.05 11.72 3.63
C LEU A 79 -0.20 10.22 3.68
N THR A 80 -0.87 9.78 4.75
CA THR A 80 -1.20 8.37 4.99
C THR A 80 -2.53 8.26 5.71
N ASN A 81 -3.35 7.26 5.33
CA ASN A 81 -4.63 7.01 5.97
C ASN A 81 -4.86 5.49 6.01
N PRO A 82 -5.32 4.90 7.13
CA PRO A 82 -5.50 3.46 7.24
C PRO A 82 -6.42 2.85 6.17
N THR A 83 -7.48 3.56 5.77
CA THR A 83 -8.38 3.09 4.71
C THR A 83 -7.68 3.05 3.35
N VAL A 84 -6.90 4.09 3.04
CA VAL A 84 -6.14 4.19 1.78
C VAL A 84 -5.00 3.18 1.76
N ALA A 85 -4.31 2.97 2.89
CA ALA A 85 -3.24 2.00 3.01
C ALA A 85 -3.67 0.57 2.63
N VAL A 86 -4.89 0.16 3.00
CA VAL A 86 -5.44 -1.15 2.59
C VAL A 86 -5.60 -1.25 1.07
N LEU A 87 -6.02 -0.18 0.40
CA LEU A 87 -6.09 -0.13 -1.07
C LEU A 87 -4.70 -0.26 -1.69
N GLU A 88 -3.75 0.51 -1.19
CA GLU A 88 -2.36 0.51 -1.68
C GLU A 88 -1.71 -0.85 -1.50
N GLU A 89 -1.79 -1.46 -0.32
CA GLU A 89 -1.28 -2.81 -0.07
C GLU A 89 -1.93 -3.85 -0.99
N ARG A 90 -3.24 -3.74 -1.23
CA ARG A 90 -3.98 -4.66 -2.09
C ARG A 90 -3.58 -4.56 -3.55
N ILE A 91 -3.46 -3.35 -4.07
CA ILE A 91 -3.00 -3.13 -5.45
C ILE A 91 -1.56 -3.60 -5.61
N ALA A 92 -0.68 -3.28 -4.67
CA ALA A 92 0.69 -3.78 -4.68
C ALA A 92 0.74 -5.31 -4.74
N ALA A 93 -0.08 -6.00 -3.92
CA ALA A 93 -0.15 -7.46 -3.92
C ALA A 93 -0.68 -8.04 -5.23
N LEU A 94 -1.70 -7.43 -5.85
CA LEU A 94 -2.29 -7.87 -7.11
C LEU A 94 -1.34 -7.69 -8.29
N GLU A 95 -0.58 -6.59 -8.31
CA GLU A 95 0.38 -6.26 -9.37
C GLU A 95 1.77 -6.88 -9.13
N GLY A 96 1.99 -7.58 -8.00
CA GLY A 96 3.30 -8.11 -7.63
C GLY A 96 4.33 -7.02 -7.35
N GLY A 97 3.88 -5.81 -7.02
CA GLY A 97 4.70 -4.65 -6.71
C GLY A 97 5.19 -4.67 -5.27
N ARG A 98 6.27 -3.92 -4.99
CA ARG A 98 6.79 -3.73 -3.63
C ARG A 98 5.96 -2.75 -2.80
N GLY A 99 5.17 -1.91 -3.45
CA GLY A 99 4.30 -0.92 -2.86
C GLY A 99 3.46 -0.25 -3.94
N ALA A 100 2.41 0.45 -3.52
CA ALA A 100 1.59 1.29 -4.37
C ALA A 100 1.31 2.61 -3.66
N LEU A 101 1.02 3.65 -4.43
CA LEU A 101 0.63 4.96 -3.94
C LEU A 101 -0.68 5.37 -4.62
N ALA A 102 -1.71 5.65 -3.83
CA ALA A 102 -2.96 6.15 -4.34
C ALA A 102 -2.90 7.67 -4.60
N ALA A 103 -3.41 8.08 -5.76
CA ALA A 103 -3.52 9.48 -6.14
C ALA A 103 -4.98 9.86 -6.40
N ALA A 104 -5.29 11.15 -6.34
CA ALA A 104 -6.66 11.66 -6.49
C ALA A 104 -7.25 11.45 -7.89
N SER A 105 -6.41 11.21 -8.90
CA SER A 105 -6.82 10.92 -10.28
C SER A 105 -5.71 10.20 -11.04
N GLY A 106 -6.07 9.54 -12.15
CA GLY A 106 -5.08 8.92 -13.04
C GLY A 106 -4.08 9.95 -13.60
N HIS A 107 -4.53 11.15 -13.91
CA HIS A 107 -3.64 12.23 -14.36
C HIS A 107 -2.65 12.68 -13.29
N ALA A 108 -3.11 12.75 -12.02
CA ALA A 108 -2.22 13.03 -10.90
C ALA A 108 -1.17 11.92 -10.72
N ALA A 109 -1.56 10.65 -10.88
CA ALA A 109 -0.63 9.53 -10.83
C ALA A 109 0.43 9.61 -11.94
N GLN A 110 0.04 9.90 -13.17
CA GLN A 110 0.97 10.09 -14.30
C GLN A 110 1.93 11.26 -14.05
N PHE A 111 1.42 12.37 -13.54
CA PHE A 111 2.25 13.53 -13.19
C PHE A 111 3.28 13.17 -12.11
N LEU A 112 2.86 12.48 -11.05
CA LEU A 112 3.75 12.02 -9.99
C LEU A 112 4.86 11.11 -10.52
N ILE A 113 4.55 10.19 -11.43
CA ILE A 113 5.54 9.33 -12.08
C ILE A 113 6.57 10.19 -12.83
N GLY A 114 6.09 11.14 -13.65
CA GLY A 114 6.96 12.03 -14.42
C GLY A 114 7.91 12.84 -13.54
N VAL A 115 7.39 13.55 -12.54
CA VAL A 115 8.23 14.40 -11.67
C VAL A 115 9.14 13.63 -10.71
N THR A 116 8.86 12.35 -10.48
CA THR A 116 9.67 11.51 -9.59
C THR A 116 10.81 10.81 -10.33
N LEU A 117 10.57 10.38 -11.57
CA LEU A 117 11.50 9.52 -12.31
C LEU A 117 12.30 10.26 -13.38
N LEU A 118 11.86 11.45 -13.82
CA LEU A 118 12.46 12.17 -14.93
C LEU A 118 13.15 13.45 -14.45
N GLU A 119 14.29 13.75 -15.05
CA GLU A 119 15.04 14.98 -14.89
C GLU A 119 14.98 15.83 -16.16
N SER A 120 15.46 17.07 -16.08
CA SER A 120 15.52 17.94 -17.26
C SER A 120 16.45 17.39 -18.32
N GLY A 121 15.91 17.07 -19.50
CA GLY A 121 16.64 16.46 -20.62
C GLY A 121 16.31 15.00 -20.83
N ASP A 122 15.58 14.36 -19.94
CA ASP A 122 15.11 12.98 -20.11
C ASP A 122 13.98 12.89 -21.14
N GLU A 123 13.89 11.75 -21.78
CA GLU A 123 12.85 11.44 -22.76
C GLU A 123 11.99 10.28 -22.27
N PHE A 124 10.70 10.31 -22.61
CA PHE A 124 9.79 9.19 -22.35
C PHE A 124 8.89 8.95 -23.57
N ILE A 125 8.39 7.73 -23.68
CA ILE A 125 7.47 7.33 -24.74
C ILE A 125 6.07 7.22 -24.13
N ALA A 126 5.11 7.89 -24.74
CA ALA A 126 3.72 7.88 -24.31
C ALA A 126 2.77 7.61 -25.48
N SER A 127 1.57 7.14 -25.15
CA SER A 127 0.49 7.06 -26.13
C SER A 127 0.08 8.47 -26.58
N ARG A 128 -0.28 8.60 -27.86
CA ARG A 128 -0.80 9.86 -28.42
C ARG A 128 -2.05 10.38 -27.69
N ASN A 129 -2.79 9.51 -27.04
CA ASN A 129 -4.06 9.81 -26.38
C ASN A 129 -3.93 9.97 -24.85
N LEU A 130 -2.71 10.15 -24.36
CA LEU A 130 -2.46 10.49 -22.95
C LEU A 130 -2.73 11.96 -22.73
#